data_2af9540a2436b38160a397190ed035c7
#
_entry.id   2af9540a2436b38160a397190ed035c7
#
_cell.length_a   1.000
_cell.length_b   1.000
_cell.length_c   1.000
_cell.angle_alpha   90.00
_cell.angle_beta   90.00
_cell.angle_gamma   90.00
#
_symmetry.space_group_name_H-M   'P 1'
#
loop_
_entity.id
_entity.type
_entity.pdbx_description
1 polymer ?
#
loop_
_entity_poly.entity_id
_entity_poly.type
_entity_poly.pdbx_seq_one_letter_code
_entity_poly.pdbx_strand_id
1 'polypeptide(L)'
;MKDRVDRKGVKEIVRILRDELPQLRERYGVRSLGIFGSYLRGEHRRRSDLDVLVELDERRLTLLEFVALENYLSDRIGVKVDLVEKSTLKPAIGRRILEEVRPI
;
A
#
# COMPACT_ATOMS: atom_id res chain seq x y z
N MET A 1 -19.68 7.93 -13.75
CA MET A 1 -18.75 7.09 -14.38
C MET A 1 -17.37 7.33 -13.96
N LYS A 2 -16.87 8.46 -14.25
CA LYS A 2 -15.54 8.78 -13.85
C LYS A 2 -15.32 8.69 -12.38
N ASP A 3 -16.33 9.01 -11.63
CA ASP A 3 -16.21 9.00 -10.19
C ASP A 3 -15.89 7.64 -9.64
N ARG A 4 -16.26 6.61 -10.35
CA ARG A 4 -16.00 5.27 -9.86
C ARG A 4 -14.53 4.92 -9.87
N VAL A 5 -13.78 5.52 -10.77
CA VAL A 5 -12.36 5.28 -10.83
C VAL A 5 -11.70 5.79 -9.56
N ASP A 6 -12.17 6.95 -9.08
CA ASP A 6 -11.60 7.57 -7.90
C ASP A 6 -12.09 6.96 -6.61
N ARG A 7 -13.11 6.11 -6.71
CA ARG A 7 -13.74 5.54 -5.51
C ARG A 7 -13.65 4.04 -5.47
N LYS A 8 -12.53 3.54 -5.92
CA LYS A 8 -12.30 2.13 -5.87
C LYS A 8 -12.38 1.66 -4.42
N GLY A 9 -13.17 0.65 -4.19
CA GLY A 9 -13.39 0.16 -2.83
C GLY A 9 -12.23 -0.68 -2.34
N VAL A 10 -12.19 -0.89 -1.02
CA VAL A 10 -11.12 -1.64 -0.40
C VAL A 10 -11.05 -3.06 -0.93
N LYS A 11 -12.19 -3.69 -1.16
CA LYS A 11 -12.20 -5.06 -1.68
C LYS A 11 -11.48 -5.17 -3.02
N GLU A 12 -11.75 -4.22 -3.89
CA GLU A 12 -11.13 -4.23 -5.21
C GLU A 12 -9.64 -3.95 -5.11
N ILE A 13 -9.26 -3.02 -4.24
CA ILE A 13 -7.86 -2.68 -4.02
C ILE A 13 -7.12 -3.90 -3.48
N VAL A 14 -7.71 -4.60 -2.52
CA VAL A 14 -7.10 -5.81 -1.95
C VAL A 14 -6.88 -6.85 -3.04
N ARG A 15 -7.86 -7.01 -3.93
CA ARG A 15 -7.71 -7.99 -5.00
C ARG A 15 -6.58 -7.62 -5.95
N ILE A 16 -6.47 -6.35 -6.30
CA ILE A 16 -5.39 -5.89 -7.18
C ILE A 16 -4.04 -6.15 -6.53
N LEU A 17 -3.90 -5.77 -5.26
CA LEU A 17 -2.64 -5.97 -4.56
C LEU A 17 -2.29 -7.43 -4.41
N ARG A 18 -3.30 -8.26 -4.15
CA ARG A 18 -3.06 -9.70 -4.02
C ARG A 18 -2.59 -10.29 -5.35
N ASP A 19 -3.17 -9.84 -6.44
CA ASP A 19 -2.77 -10.33 -7.76
C ASP A 19 -1.36 -9.89 -8.12
N GLU A 20 -0.94 -8.72 -7.64
CA GLU A 20 0.40 -8.22 -7.93
C GLU A 20 1.48 -8.80 -7.03
N LEU A 21 1.09 -9.34 -5.89
CA LEU A 21 2.05 -9.72 -4.87
C LEU A 21 3.14 -10.69 -5.34
N PRO A 22 2.85 -11.72 -6.14
CA PRO A 22 3.91 -12.62 -6.59
C PRO A 22 5.04 -11.92 -7.32
N GLN A 23 4.73 -11.03 -8.25
CA GLN A 23 5.79 -10.33 -8.96
C GLN A 23 6.41 -9.21 -8.14
N LEU A 24 5.69 -8.66 -7.20
CA LEU A 24 6.28 -7.68 -6.28
C LEU A 24 7.31 -8.35 -5.40
N ARG A 25 7.06 -9.58 -4.99
CA ARG A 25 8.03 -10.36 -4.24
C ARG A 25 9.29 -10.58 -5.05
N GLU A 26 9.12 -10.93 -6.30
CA GLU A 26 10.26 -11.24 -7.16
C GLU A 26 11.05 -10.00 -7.53
N ARG A 27 10.36 -8.94 -7.91
CA ARG A 27 11.04 -7.75 -8.43
C ARG A 27 11.54 -6.82 -7.35
N TYR A 28 10.80 -6.69 -6.26
CA TYR A 28 11.10 -5.68 -5.25
C TYR A 28 11.39 -6.27 -3.88
N GLY A 29 11.29 -7.57 -3.73
CA GLY A 29 11.52 -8.16 -2.42
C GLY A 29 10.41 -7.87 -1.43
N VAL A 30 9.20 -7.66 -1.91
CA VAL A 30 8.07 -7.41 -1.02
C VAL A 30 7.71 -8.70 -0.30
N ARG A 31 7.72 -8.66 1.02
CA ARG A 31 7.37 -9.81 1.84
C ARG A 31 5.89 -9.81 2.17
N SER A 32 5.33 -8.65 2.49
CA SER A 32 3.91 -8.54 2.77
C SER A 32 3.43 -7.13 2.52
N LEU A 33 2.12 -6.99 2.35
CA LEU A 33 1.45 -5.72 2.16
C LEU A 33 0.24 -5.64 3.06
N GLY A 34 -0.15 -4.43 3.43
CA GLY A 34 -1.37 -4.20 4.18
C GLY A 34 -1.91 -2.81 3.90
N ILE A 35 -3.19 -2.63 4.14
CA ILE A 35 -3.85 -1.33 3.96
C ILE A 35 -4.20 -0.78 5.33
N PHE A 36 -3.97 0.50 5.51
CA PHE A 36 -4.38 1.17 6.74
C PHE A 36 -4.85 2.59 6.39
N GLY A 37 -5.26 3.34 7.38
CA GLY A 37 -5.61 4.74 7.18
C GLY A 37 -7.03 4.95 6.71
N SER A 38 -7.28 6.10 6.07
CA SER A 38 -8.63 6.54 5.78
C SER A 38 -9.40 5.63 4.83
N TYR A 39 -8.71 5.01 3.87
CA TYR A 39 -9.39 4.09 2.96
C TYR A 39 -9.95 2.88 3.72
N LEU A 40 -9.16 2.37 4.65
CA LEU A 40 -9.59 1.21 5.42
C LEU A 40 -10.79 1.54 6.29
N ARG A 41 -10.81 2.76 6.85
CA ARG A 41 -11.90 3.18 7.72
C ARG A 41 -13.12 3.67 6.96
N GLY A 42 -13.05 3.74 5.63
CA GLY A 42 -14.15 4.26 4.84
C GLY A 42 -14.31 5.77 4.93
N GLU A 43 -13.26 6.46 5.35
CA GLU A 43 -13.27 7.91 5.52
C GLU A 43 -12.59 8.65 4.40
N HIS A 44 -12.13 7.91 3.40
CA HIS A 44 -11.36 8.54 2.32
C HIS A 44 -12.24 9.46 1.49
N ARG A 45 -11.58 10.47 0.93
CA ARG A 45 -12.20 11.41 0.02
C ARG A 45 -11.54 11.26 -1.33
N ARG A 46 -12.06 12.01 -2.31
CA ARG A 46 -11.55 11.93 -3.65
C ARG A 46 -10.03 12.06 -3.75
N ARG A 47 -9.44 12.92 -2.92
CA ARG A 47 -8.01 13.17 -2.97
C ARG A 47 -7.21 12.45 -1.89
N SER A 48 -7.84 11.58 -1.16
CA SER A 48 -7.12 10.84 -0.14
C SER A 48 -6.14 9.88 -0.77
N ASP A 49 -4.95 9.80 -0.19
CA ASP A 49 -3.98 8.79 -0.60
C ASP A 49 -4.35 7.46 0.01
N LEU A 50 -3.99 6.40 -0.67
CA LEU A 50 -4.16 5.06 -0.14
C LEU A 50 -2.91 4.70 0.66
N ASP A 51 -3.07 4.50 1.95
CA ASP A 51 -1.94 4.15 2.82
C ASP A 51 -1.67 2.66 2.76
N VAL A 52 -0.48 2.29 2.30
CA VAL A 52 -0.08 0.90 2.15
C VAL A 52 1.17 0.65 2.97
N LEU A 53 1.09 -0.35 3.83
CA LEU A 53 2.22 -0.78 4.63
C LEU A 53 2.92 -1.91 3.89
N VAL A 54 4.23 -1.78 3.68
CA VAL A 54 5.00 -2.81 3.01
C VAL A 54 6.09 -3.32 3.93
N GLU A 55 6.26 -4.64 3.94
CA GLU A 55 7.39 -5.28 4.60
C GLU A 55 8.29 -5.82 3.51
N LEU A 56 9.56 -5.45 3.55
CA LEU A 56 10.53 -5.87 2.56
C LEU A 56 11.42 -6.97 3.10
N ASP A 57 11.97 -7.76 2.19
CA ASP A 57 12.92 -8.80 2.58
C ASP A 57 14.32 -8.18 2.76
N GLU A 58 15.32 -9.02 2.86
CA GLU A 58 16.67 -8.59 3.18
C GLU A 58 17.34 -7.80 2.08
N ARG A 59 16.81 -7.84 0.87
CA ARG A 59 17.43 -7.12 -0.24
C ARG A 59 17.43 -5.62 -0.05
N ARG A 60 16.42 -5.10 0.61
CA ARG A 60 16.25 -3.67 0.82
C ARG A 60 16.23 -2.92 -0.52
N LEU A 61 15.39 -1.96 -0.62
CA LEU A 61 15.29 -1.15 -1.83
C LEU A 61 16.07 0.14 -1.66
N THR A 62 16.69 0.60 -2.74
CA THR A 62 17.19 1.96 -2.75
C THR A 62 15.99 2.90 -2.74
N LEU A 63 16.26 4.17 -2.47
CA LEU A 63 15.20 5.17 -2.48
C LEU A 63 14.50 5.22 -3.85
N LEU A 64 15.27 5.16 -4.92
CA LEU A 64 14.70 5.20 -6.26
C LEU A 64 13.82 3.98 -6.52
N GLU A 65 14.25 2.82 -6.08
CA GLU A 65 13.45 1.61 -6.24
C GLU A 65 12.18 1.68 -5.42
N PHE A 66 12.26 2.24 -4.22
CA PHE A 66 11.10 2.40 -3.36
C PHE A 66 10.05 3.32 -4.01
N VAL A 67 10.51 4.44 -4.55
CA VAL A 67 9.63 5.37 -5.24
C VAL A 67 9.03 4.72 -6.48
N ALA A 68 9.83 3.92 -7.19
CA ALA A 68 9.33 3.21 -8.37
C ALA A 68 8.22 2.23 -7.98
N LEU A 69 8.39 1.53 -6.86
CA LEU A 69 7.36 0.62 -6.37
C LEU A 69 6.09 1.39 -6.03
N GLU A 70 6.23 2.51 -5.35
CA GLU A 70 5.09 3.34 -4.97
C GLU A 70 4.33 3.82 -6.22
N ASN A 71 5.07 4.27 -7.22
CA ASN A 71 4.46 4.74 -8.46
C ASN A 71 3.80 3.60 -9.22
N TYR A 72 4.43 2.44 -9.24
CA TYR A 72 3.86 1.28 -9.90
C TYR A 72 2.51 0.92 -9.28
N LEU A 73 2.47 0.87 -7.96
CA LEU A 73 1.22 0.55 -7.27
C LEU A 73 0.16 1.61 -7.51
N SER A 74 0.56 2.88 -7.51
CA SER A 74 -0.39 3.96 -7.78
C SER A 74 -1.00 3.81 -9.17
N ASP A 75 -0.17 3.48 -10.15
CA ASP A 75 -0.66 3.30 -11.52
C ASP A 75 -1.59 2.10 -11.64
N ARG A 76 -1.24 1.02 -10.98
CA ARG A 76 -2.04 -0.20 -11.06
C ARG A 76 -3.39 -0.04 -10.40
N ILE A 77 -3.42 0.66 -9.27
CA ILE A 77 -4.65 0.83 -8.51
C ILE A 77 -5.49 1.99 -9.02
N GLY A 78 -4.83 3.00 -9.58
CA GLY A 78 -5.54 4.18 -10.06
C GLY A 78 -5.80 5.20 -8.98
N VAL A 79 -5.14 5.05 -7.83
CA VAL A 79 -5.24 5.98 -6.71
C VAL A 79 -3.82 6.21 -6.22
N LYS A 80 -3.52 7.43 -5.80
CA LYS A 80 -2.19 7.70 -5.30
C LYS A 80 -1.91 6.90 -4.04
N VAL A 81 -0.84 6.14 -4.07
CA VAL A 81 -0.42 5.30 -2.95
C VAL A 81 0.63 6.03 -2.13
N ASP A 82 0.46 6.01 -0.82
CA ASP A 82 1.45 6.47 0.13
C ASP A 82 2.05 5.21 0.75
N LEU A 83 3.24 4.85 0.31
CA LEU A 83 3.86 3.59 0.70
C LEU A 83 4.74 3.80 1.94
N VAL A 84 4.50 3.00 2.97
CA VAL A 84 5.22 3.10 4.23
C VAL A 84 5.90 1.78 4.50
N GLU A 85 7.20 1.81 4.75
CA GLU A 85 7.96 0.60 5.01
C GLU A 85 7.93 0.29 6.50
N LYS A 86 7.55 -0.95 6.81
CA LYS A 86 7.28 -1.37 8.17
C LYS A 86 8.45 -1.12 9.12
N SER A 87 9.67 -1.39 8.67
CA SER A 87 10.83 -1.28 9.55
C SER A 87 11.19 0.16 9.91
N THR A 88 10.61 1.14 9.21
CA THR A 88 10.92 2.54 9.50
C THR A 88 9.95 3.16 10.50
N LEU A 89 8.94 2.43 10.92
CA LEU A 89 7.94 2.97 11.82
C LEU A 89 8.48 3.15 13.22
N LYS A 90 8.19 4.30 13.81
CA LYS A 90 8.52 4.53 15.21
C LYS A 90 7.57 3.70 16.07
N PRO A 91 8.03 3.23 17.24
CA PRO A 91 7.25 2.27 18.04
C PRO A 91 5.81 2.67 18.30
N ALA A 92 5.56 3.91 18.72
CA ALA A 92 4.19 4.31 19.07
C ALA A 92 3.29 4.34 17.84
N ILE A 93 3.77 4.95 16.75
CA ILE A 93 3.00 5.03 15.51
C ILE A 93 2.85 3.66 14.89
N GLY A 94 3.93 2.87 14.93
CA GLY A 94 3.90 1.53 14.38
C GLY A 94 2.88 0.63 15.07
N ARG A 95 2.76 0.75 16.38
CA ARG A 95 1.79 -0.05 17.11
C ARG A 95 0.38 0.27 16.65
N ARG A 96 0.07 1.57 16.50
CA ARG A 96 -1.25 1.97 16.06
C ARG A 96 -1.56 1.46 14.65
N ILE A 97 -0.59 1.58 13.75
CA ILE A 97 -0.77 1.10 12.39
C ILE A 97 -0.95 -0.41 12.35
N LEU A 98 -0.15 -1.14 13.13
CA LEU A 98 -0.24 -2.60 13.14
C LEU A 98 -1.55 -3.10 13.73
N GLU A 99 -2.15 -2.34 14.65
CA GLU A 99 -3.44 -2.71 15.21
C GLU A 99 -4.56 -2.47 14.21
N GLU A 100 -4.39 -1.52 13.31
CA GLU A 100 -5.41 -1.13 12.36
C GLU A 100 -5.29 -1.86 11.03
N VAL A 101 -4.07 -2.22 10.62
CA VAL A 101 -3.78 -2.67 9.27
C VAL A 101 -4.56 -3.92 8.89
N ARG A 102 -5.05 -3.92 7.65
CA ARG A 102 -5.65 -5.10 7.05
C ARG A 102 -4.63 -5.74 6.12
N PRO A 103 -4.12 -6.93 6.47
CA PRO A 103 -3.13 -7.58 5.60
C PRO A 103 -3.76 -8.06 4.30
N ILE A 104 -2.92 -8.11 3.27
CA ILE A 104 -3.34 -8.59 1.96
C ILE A 104 -3.25 -10.12 1.89
#